data_4d122e6ed7047cc9d453f3c320d63c9b
#
_entry.id   4d122e6ed7047cc9d453f3c320d63c9b
#
_cell.length_a   1.000
_cell.length_b   1.000
_cell.length_c   1.000
_cell.angle_alpha   90.00
_cell.angle_beta   90.00
_cell.angle_gamma   90.00
#
_symmetry.space_group_name_H-M   'P 1'
#
loop_
_entity.id
_entity.type
_entity.pdbx_description
1 polymer ?
#
loop_
_entity_poly.entity_id
_entity_poly.type
_entity_poly.pdbx_seq_one_letter_code
_entity_poly.pdbx_strand_id
1 'polypeptide(L)'
;RKDEKTTKKNINKKKETRIKPNILFIMSDDHAYQAISAYSNSLTQTPNIDRIANEGMIFSNACVTNSICAPSRAVILTGKHSHLNGKIDNHAKFDDTQLTFPQLFQENGYQTAMFGKLHFGNNPKGVDDFLILPGQGDYINPRFIGKKKDTLITGYVTDIITDLTLNWFKNKRDK
;
A
#
# COMPACT_ATOMS: atom_id res chain seq x y z
N ARG A 1 -10.02 -67.66 -2.13
CA ARG A 1 -9.39 -66.34 -2.44
C ARG A 1 -10.45 -65.50 -3.13
N LYS A 2 -10.98 -64.47 -2.45
CA LYS A 2 -11.91 -63.48 -2.99
C LYS A 2 -11.11 -62.26 -3.36
N ASP A 3 -11.19 -61.84 -4.61
CA ASP A 3 -10.56 -60.59 -5.10
C ASP A 3 -11.38 -59.39 -4.68
N GLU A 4 -10.83 -58.53 -3.81
CA GLU A 4 -11.38 -57.21 -3.49
C GLU A 4 -10.95 -56.21 -4.57
N LYS A 5 -11.89 -55.84 -5.43
CA LYS A 5 -11.74 -54.70 -6.35
C LYS A 5 -11.90 -53.37 -5.61
N THR A 6 -10.78 -52.73 -5.34
CA THR A 6 -10.73 -51.39 -4.77
C THR A 6 -11.17 -50.35 -5.80
N THR A 7 -12.38 -49.84 -5.66
CA THR A 7 -12.93 -48.77 -6.52
C THR A 7 -12.31 -47.44 -6.12
N LYS A 8 -11.35 -46.95 -6.91
CA LYS A 8 -10.83 -45.57 -6.73
C LYS A 8 -11.90 -44.57 -7.10
N LYS A 9 -12.49 -43.91 -6.09
CA LYS A 9 -13.34 -42.71 -6.25
C LYS A 9 -12.49 -41.58 -6.77
N ASN A 10 -12.68 -41.19 -8.03
CA ASN A 10 -12.17 -39.95 -8.60
C ASN A 10 -12.92 -38.78 -7.95
N ILE A 11 -12.31 -38.14 -6.96
CA ILE A 11 -12.79 -36.87 -6.39
C ILE A 11 -12.34 -35.76 -7.35
N ASN A 12 -13.22 -35.41 -8.30
CA ASN A 12 -13.09 -34.20 -9.08
C ASN A 12 -13.18 -33.00 -8.13
N LYS A 13 -12.03 -32.52 -7.62
CA LYS A 13 -11.93 -31.24 -6.96
C LYS A 13 -12.26 -30.14 -7.98
N LYS A 14 -13.51 -29.68 -8.02
CA LYS A 14 -13.87 -28.40 -8.65
C LYS A 14 -12.89 -27.35 -8.11
N LYS A 15 -12.06 -26.80 -9.00
CA LYS A 15 -11.18 -25.67 -8.68
C LYS A 15 -12.10 -24.48 -8.39
N GLU A 16 -12.40 -24.23 -7.12
CA GLU A 16 -13.09 -23.01 -6.71
C GLU A 16 -12.25 -21.82 -7.21
N THR A 17 -12.80 -21.09 -8.14
CA THR A 17 -12.24 -19.82 -8.58
C THR A 17 -12.40 -18.83 -7.40
N ARG A 18 -11.41 -18.78 -6.53
CA ARG A 18 -11.38 -17.80 -5.44
C ARG A 18 -11.34 -16.41 -6.07
N ILE A 19 -12.39 -15.63 -5.86
CA ILE A 19 -12.45 -14.22 -6.23
C ILE A 19 -11.36 -13.52 -5.42
N LYS A 20 -10.40 -12.90 -6.11
CA LYS A 20 -9.33 -12.13 -5.46
C LYS A 20 -9.92 -10.82 -4.93
N PRO A 21 -9.73 -10.48 -3.64
CA PRO A 21 -10.22 -9.22 -3.10
C PRO A 21 -9.46 -8.03 -3.70
N ASN A 22 -10.13 -6.89 -3.83
CA ASN A 22 -9.45 -5.61 -4.03
C ASN A 22 -8.78 -5.20 -2.72
N ILE A 23 -7.57 -4.62 -2.81
CA ILE A 23 -6.78 -4.20 -1.66
C ILE A 23 -6.49 -2.71 -1.79
N LEU A 24 -6.91 -1.93 -0.81
CA LEU A 24 -6.58 -0.52 -0.68
C LEU A 24 -5.73 -0.32 0.57
N PHE A 25 -4.48 0.12 0.39
CA PHE A 25 -3.57 0.49 1.47
C PHE A 25 -3.51 2.01 1.59
N ILE A 26 -3.87 2.56 2.74
CA ILE A 26 -3.80 3.99 3.03
C ILE A 26 -2.84 4.21 4.20
N MET A 27 -1.89 5.11 4.03
CA MET A 27 -0.91 5.48 5.05
C MET A 27 -0.88 7.01 5.21
N SER A 28 -1.16 7.50 6.41
CA SER A 28 -0.92 8.89 6.79
C SER A 28 0.53 9.06 7.29
N ASP A 29 1.13 10.21 6.99
CA ASP A 29 2.49 10.57 7.42
C ASP A 29 2.41 11.45 8.66
N ASP A 30 3.30 11.25 9.62
CA ASP A 30 3.38 12.01 10.88
C ASP A 30 2.04 12.12 11.64
N HIS A 31 1.22 11.05 11.61
CA HIS A 31 -0.08 11.01 12.25
C HIS A 31 -0.03 10.19 13.55
N ALA A 32 -0.04 10.88 14.67
CA ALA A 32 -0.05 10.23 15.97
C ALA A 32 -1.39 9.49 16.21
N TYR A 33 -1.35 8.30 16.79
CA TYR A 33 -2.55 7.50 17.04
C TYR A 33 -3.54 8.21 17.97
N GLN A 34 -3.06 9.09 18.87
CA GLN A 34 -3.91 9.91 19.75
C GLN A 34 -4.78 10.93 18.99
N ALA A 35 -4.39 11.26 17.75
CA ALA A 35 -5.15 12.13 16.87
C ALA A 35 -6.16 11.38 16.00
N ILE A 36 -6.38 10.09 16.26
CA ILE A 36 -7.44 9.27 15.64
C ILE A 36 -8.49 8.99 16.70
N SER A 37 -9.72 9.46 16.48
CA SER A 37 -10.77 9.39 17.50
C SER A 37 -11.20 7.97 17.87
N ALA A 38 -11.02 7.00 16.99
CA ALA A 38 -11.22 5.57 17.28
C ALA A 38 -10.29 5.03 18.39
N TYR A 39 -9.12 5.64 18.61
CA TYR A 39 -8.20 5.29 19.70
C TYR A 39 -8.33 6.22 20.90
N SER A 40 -8.67 7.50 20.67
CA SER A 40 -8.75 8.51 21.72
C SER A 40 -9.60 9.71 21.27
N ASN A 41 -10.60 10.09 22.05
CA ASN A 41 -11.48 11.21 21.72
C ASN A 41 -10.92 12.59 22.18
N SER A 42 -9.64 12.69 22.52
CA SER A 42 -9.10 13.84 23.23
C SER A 42 -8.62 14.99 22.34
N LEU A 43 -8.17 14.71 21.10
CA LEU A 43 -7.51 15.73 20.26
C LEU A 43 -8.33 16.16 19.06
N THR A 44 -8.95 15.24 18.35
CA THR A 44 -9.69 15.54 17.12
C THR A 44 -10.75 14.49 16.82
N GLN A 45 -11.61 14.77 15.85
CA GLN A 45 -12.64 13.86 15.37
C GLN A 45 -12.25 13.35 13.98
N THR A 46 -12.24 12.03 13.81
CA THR A 46 -11.89 11.36 12.55
C THR A 46 -12.99 10.40 12.09
N PRO A 47 -14.22 10.90 11.80
CA PRO A 47 -15.40 10.06 11.63
C PRO A 47 -15.29 9.05 10.49
N ASN A 48 -14.57 9.35 9.42
CA ASN A 48 -14.37 8.44 8.31
C ASN A 48 -13.34 7.33 8.63
N ILE A 49 -12.32 7.62 9.44
CA ILE A 49 -11.38 6.61 9.94
C ILE A 49 -12.10 5.73 10.97
N ASP A 50 -12.88 6.35 11.85
CA ASP A 50 -13.67 5.64 12.86
C ASP A 50 -14.69 4.68 12.22
N ARG A 51 -15.26 5.03 11.06
CA ARG A 51 -16.13 4.11 10.32
C ARG A 51 -15.36 2.86 9.89
N ILE A 52 -14.13 2.98 9.40
CA ILE A 52 -13.29 1.82 9.05
C ILE A 52 -13.02 0.97 10.31
N ALA A 53 -12.75 1.61 11.43
CA ALA A 53 -12.53 0.95 12.70
C ALA A 53 -13.79 0.19 13.19
N ASN A 54 -14.96 0.79 13.08
CA ASN A 54 -16.24 0.23 13.52
C ASN A 54 -16.75 -0.90 12.62
N GLU A 55 -16.50 -0.82 11.32
CA GLU A 55 -16.93 -1.82 10.34
C GLU A 55 -15.87 -2.92 10.11
N GLY A 56 -14.65 -2.74 10.63
CA GLY A 56 -13.51 -3.60 10.43
C GLY A 56 -12.82 -4.04 11.72
N MET A 57 -11.54 -3.70 11.86
CA MET A 57 -10.73 -4.10 13.01
C MET A 57 -9.79 -2.98 13.45
N ILE A 58 -9.66 -2.80 14.77
CA ILE A 58 -8.66 -1.92 15.40
C ILE A 58 -7.53 -2.77 15.97
N PHE A 59 -6.29 -2.36 15.70
CA PHE A 59 -5.10 -2.97 16.29
C PHE A 59 -4.59 -2.07 17.44
N SER A 60 -4.89 -2.43 18.67
CA SER A 60 -4.46 -1.67 19.86
C SER A 60 -2.97 -1.81 20.19
N ASN A 61 -2.31 -2.86 19.69
CA ASN A 61 -0.90 -3.16 19.95
C ASN A 61 -0.11 -3.31 18.64
N ALA A 62 -0.23 -2.32 17.74
CA ALA A 62 0.57 -2.26 16.52
C ALA A 62 1.86 -1.46 16.77
N CYS A 63 2.99 -1.98 16.34
CA CYS A 63 4.30 -1.34 16.49
C CYS A 63 4.98 -1.16 15.14
N VAL A 64 5.71 -0.07 14.97
CA VAL A 64 6.61 0.13 13.83
C VAL A 64 8.01 -0.34 14.18
N THR A 65 8.73 -0.89 13.20
CA THR A 65 10.10 -1.38 13.38
C THR A 65 11.14 -0.27 13.26
N ASN A 66 10.79 0.81 12.56
CA ASN A 66 11.60 2.02 12.41
C ASN A 66 10.64 3.20 12.15
N SER A 67 10.56 4.14 13.09
CA SER A 67 9.58 5.24 13.10
C SER A 67 10.02 6.47 12.29
N ILE A 68 10.80 6.29 11.23
CA ILE A 68 11.23 7.34 10.30
C ILE A 68 10.59 7.07 8.91
N CYS A 69 10.22 8.12 8.18
CA CYS A 69 9.45 8.06 6.92
C CYS A 69 9.92 6.98 5.94
N ALA A 70 11.10 7.15 5.34
CA ALA A 70 11.58 6.24 4.30
C ALA A 70 11.92 4.83 4.83
N PRO A 71 12.56 4.65 5.98
CA PRO A 71 12.77 3.35 6.59
C PRO A 71 11.48 2.58 6.86
N SER A 72 10.46 3.22 7.45
CA SER A 72 9.16 2.59 7.70
C SER A 72 8.50 2.11 6.40
N ARG A 73 8.52 2.94 5.36
CA ARG A 73 7.99 2.62 4.04
C ARG A 73 8.72 1.44 3.40
N ALA A 74 10.05 1.39 3.52
CA ALA A 74 10.85 0.27 3.04
C ALA A 74 10.53 -1.03 3.76
N VAL A 75 10.35 -1.00 5.09
CA VAL A 75 9.92 -2.16 5.88
C VAL A 75 8.56 -2.67 5.40
N ILE A 76 7.59 -1.77 5.23
CA ILE A 76 6.25 -2.14 4.74
C ILE A 76 6.34 -2.77 3.34
N LEU A 77 7.07 -2.17 2.40
CA LEU A 77 7.14 -2.65 1.04
C LEU A 77 7.90 -3.97 0.88
N THR A 78 8.96 -4.18 1.66
CA THR A 78 9.83 -5.35 1.54
C THR A 78 9.52 -6.48 2.52
N GLY A 79 8.79 -6.19 3.60
CA GLY A 79 8.61 -7.12 4.72
C GLY A 79 9.89 -7.39 5.51
N LYS A 80 10.96 -6.58 5.32
CA LYS A 80 12.27 -6.76 5.95
C LYS A 80 12.57 -5.60 6.89
N HIS A 81 13.17 -5.88 8.05
CA HIS A 81 13.69 -4.85 8.94
C HIS A 81 14.73 -3.96 8.26
N SER A 82 14.89 -2.71 8.70
CA SER A 82 15.76 -1.70 8.07
C SER A 82 17.20 -2.14 7.91
N HIS A 83 17.76 -2.89 8.86
CA HIS A 83 19.13 -3.44 8.77
C HIS A 83 19.28 -4.54 7.70
N LEU A 84 18.17 -5.17 7.28
CA LEU A 84 18.14 -6.19 6.21
C LEU A 84 17.84 -5.58 4.84
N ASN A 85 16.99 -4.54 4.79
CA ASN A 85 16.64 -3.89 3.53
C ASN A 85 17.58 -2.71 3.19
N GLY A 86 18.48 -2.33 4.10
CA GLY A 86 19.48 -1.28 3.91
C GLY A 86 18.95 0.16 4.03
N LYS A 87 17.64 0.37 4.12
CA LYS A 87 17.05 1.70 4.29
C LYS A 87 16.96 2.04 5.77
N ILE A 88 18.08 2.45 6.36
CA ILE A 88 18.24 2.69 7.80
C ILE A 88 17.83 4.10 8.25
N ASP A 89 17.86 5.06 7.32
CA ASP A 89 17.49 6.46 7.55
C ASP A 89 16.89 7.09 6.27
N ASN A 90 16.58 8.39 6.31
CA ASN A 90 16.04 9.09 5.14
C ASN A 90 17.08 9.37 4.04
N HIS A 91 18.37 9.28 4.32
CA HIS A 91 19.47 9.57 3.40
C HIS A 91 20.00 8.33 2.69
N ALA A 92 19.99 7.17 3.38
CA ALA A 92 20.42 5.90 2.79
C ALA A 92 19.64 5.62 1.49
N LYS A 93 20.36 5.25 0.44
CA LYS A 93 19.74 4.87 -0.84
C LYS A 93 18.98 3.55 -0.67
N PHE A 94 17.74 3.50 -1.15
CA PHE A 94 17.00 2.25 -1.20
C PHE A 94 17.49 1.39 -2.37
N ASP A 95 17.83 0.14 -2.08
CA ASP A 95 18.14 -0.86 -3.10
C ASP A 95 16.85 -1.35 -3.76
N ASP A 96 16.58 -0.86 -4.96
CA ASP A 96 15.38 -1.15 -5.72
C ASP A 96 15.40 -2.50 -6.46
N THR A 97 16.47 -3.30 -6.29
CA THR A 97 16.50 -4.69 -6.76
C THR A 97 15.77 -5.64 -5.85
N GLN A 98 15.46 -5.20 -4.63
CA GLN A 98 14.72 -5.99 -3.66
C GLN A 98 13.28 -6.22 -4.07
N LEU A 99 12.78 -7.41 -3.76
CA LEU A 99 11.38 -7.78 -3.95
C LEU A 99 10.49 -6.96 -3.02
N THR A 100 9.41 -6.41 -3.56
CA THR A 100 8.38 -5.68 -2.83
C THR A 100 7.01 -6.31 -3.01
N PHE A 101 6.10 -6.12 -2.06
CA PHE A 101 4.77 -6.73 -2.16
C PHE A 101 3.95 -6.29 -3.41
N PRO A 102 4.09 -5.07 -3.96
CA PRO A 102 3.41 -4.73 -5.21
C PRO A 102 3.86 -5.61 -6.39
N GLN A 103 5.15 -6.00 -6.46
CA GLN A 103 5.63 -6.93 -7.48
C GLN A 103 4.97 -8.30 -7.34
N LEU A 104 4.83 -8.80 -6.10
CA LEU A 104 4.12 -10.05 -5.83
C LEU A 104 2.64 -9.97 -6.23
N PHE A 105 1.99 -8.84 -6.04
CA PHE A 105 0.62 -8.65 -6.50
C PHE A 105 0.53 -8.66 -8.02
N GLN A 106 1.42 -7.99 -8.74
CA GLN A 106 1.46 -8.04 -10.21
C GLN A 106 1.69 -9.46 -10.73
N GLU A 107 2.65 -10.20 -10.18
CA GLU A 107 2.92 -11.60 -10.51
C GLU A 107 1.69 -12.51 -10.30
N ASN A 108 0.82 -12.12 -9.38
CA ASN A 108 -0.45 -12.80 -9.12
C ASN A 108 -1.64 -12.19 -9.88
N GLY A 109 -1.39 -11.34 -10.88
CA GLY A 109 -2.40 -10.79 -11.77
C GLY A 109 -3.27 -9.70 -11.16
N TYR A 110 -2.75 -8.95 -10.18
CA TYR A 110 -3.37 -7.71 -9.73
C TYR A 110 -2.87 -6.54 -10.58
N GLN A 111 -3.76 -5.62 -10.88
CA GLN A 111 -3.40 -4.29 -11.33
C GLN A 111 -3.05 -3.43 -10.12
N THR A 112 -1.94 -2.70 -10.21
CA THR A 112 -1.35 -1.99 -9.07
C THR A 112 -1.21 -0.49 -9.35
N ALA A 113 -1.48 0.34 -8.35
CA ALA A 113 -1.26 1.78 -8.46
C ALA A 113 -0.74 2.37 -7.15
N MET A 114 0.01 3.48 -7.24
CA MET A 114 0.56 4.20 -6.09
C MET A 114 0.46 5.71 -6.30
N PHE A 115 -0.14 6.40 -5.33
CA PHE A 115 -0.27 7.86 -5.32
C PHE A 115 0.23 8.42 -4.00
N GLY A 116 1.06 9.48 -4.05
CA GLY A 116 1.58 10.16 -2.88
C GLY A 116 3.04 9.90 -2.56
N LYS A 117 3.41 9.90 -1.28
CA LYS A 117 4.80 9.87 -0.83
C LYS A 117 5.38 8.45 -0.85
N LEU A 118 6.50 8.27 -1.57
CA LEU A 118 7.33 7.06 -1.52
C LEU A 118 8.64 7.30 -0.74
N HIS A 119 9.33 8.41 -1.00
CA HIS A 119 10.51 8.88 -0.29
C HIS A 119 11.76 8.00 -0.46
N PHE A 120 11.95 7.37 -1.61
CA PHE A 120 13.12 6.52 -1.88
C PHE A 120 14.12 7.13 -2.86
N GLY A 121 13.71 8.16 -3.61
CA GLY A 121 14.52 8.76 -4.67
C GLY A 121 14.54 7.97 -5.98
N ASN A 122 13.81 6.84 -6.05
CA ASN A 122 13.63 6.04 -7.26
C ASN A 122 12.12 5.77 -7.47
N ASN A 123 11.78 5.29 -8.67
CA ASN A 123 10.41 4.94 -9.02
C ASN A 123 9.97 3.63 -8.33
N PRO A 124 8.68 3.49 -7.98
CA PRO A 124 8.18 2.25 -7.40
C PRO A 124 8.21 1.11 -8.41
N LYS A 125 8.68 -0.07 -7.99
CA LYS A 125 8.62 -1.30 -8.77
C LYS A 125 7.37 -2.10 -8.43
N GLY A 126 6.88 -2.84 -9.42
CA GLY A 126 5.65 -3.61 -9.26
C GLY A 126 4.39 -2.74 -9.24
N VAL A 127 4.45 -1.54 -9.85
CA VAL A 127 3.34 -0.59 -9.91
C VAL A 127 3.05 -0.21 -11.34
N ASP A 128 1.81 -0.44 -11.79
CA ASP A 128 1.38 -0.18 -13.17
C ASP A 128 1.22 1.31 -13.44
N ASP A 129 0.57 2.02 -12.53
CA ASP A 129 0.34 3.47 -12.58
C ASP A 129 0.82 4.13 -11.29
N PHE A 130 1.54 5.24 -11.40
CA PHE A 130 1.91 6.03 -10.23
C PHE A 130 2.04 7.51 -10.52
N LEU A 131 1.77 8.32 -9.49
CA LEU A 131 2.17 9.70 -9.34
C LEU A 131 2.66 9.88 -7.91
N ILE A 132 3.98 9.97 -7.74
CA ILE A 132 4.63 10.03 -6.43
C ILE A 132 5.28 11.40 -6.20
N LEU A 133 5.33 11.80 -4.94
CA LEU A 133 6.00 13.03 -4.54
C LEU A 133 7.54 12.87 -4.61
N PRO A 134 8.29 13.85 -5.10
CA PRO A 134 9.74 13.87 -4.98
C PRO A 134 10.16 14.08 -3.51
N GLY A 135 10.84 13.10 -2.91
CA GLY A 135 11.26 13.16 -1.52
C GLY A 135 10.09 13.34 -0.55
N GLN A 136 10.08 14.44 0.21
CA GLN A 136 8.98 14.82 1.10
C GLN A 136 7.76 15.34 0.34
N GLY A 137 7.99 16.02 -0.78
CA GLY A 137 6.97 16.74 -1.52
C GLY A 137 6.52 18.05 -0.88
N ASP A 138 5.84 18.88 -1.67
CA ASP A 138 5.26 20.13 -1.23
C ASP A 138 3.78 19.91 -0.84
N TYR A 139 3.31 20.64 0.18
CA TYR A 139 1.92 20.56 0.61
C TYR A 139 0.98 21.31 -0.33
N ILE A 140 1.45 22.40 -0.92
CA ILE A 140 0.68 23.26 -1.83
C ILE A 140 1.32 23.23 -3.21
N ASN A 141 0.49 23.02 -4.24
CA ASN A 141 0.91 22.95 -5.64
C ASN A 141 2.06 21.93 -5.88
N PRO A 142 1.94 20.71 -5.41
CA PRO A 142 3.02 19.73 -5.46
C PRO A 142 3.36 19.32 -6.89
N ARG A 143 4.66 19.08 -7.11
CA ARG A 143 5.14 18.31 -8.26
C ARG A 143 5.00 16.82 -7.96
N PHE A 144 4.55 16.07 -8.96
CA PHE A 144 4.53 14.61 -8.94
C PHE A 144 5.45 14.04 -10.01
N ILE A 145 6.17 13.00 -9.65
CA ILE A 145 6.92 12.15 -10.57
C ILE A 145 5.97 11.06 -11.07
N GLY A 146 5.81 10.96 -12.37
CA GLY A 146 4.93 9.97 -12.99
C GLY A 146 5.67 9.00 -13.91
N LYS A 147 5.03 7.88 -14.22
CA LYS A 147 5.60 6.87 -15.11
C LYS A 147 5.95 7.42 -16.51
N LYS A 148 5.15 8.34 -17.03
CA LYS A 148 5.30 8.92 -18.36
C LYS A 148 5.93 10.32 -18.34
N LYS A 149 5.52 11.14 -17.39
CA LYS A 149 5.97 12.53 -17.23
C LYS A 149 5.71 13.02 -15.82
N ASP A 150 6.51 14.00 -15.42
CA ASP A 150 6.26 14.76 -14.20
C ASP A 150 5.16 15.77 -14.43
N THR A 151 4.41 16.06 -13.37
CA THR A 151 3.25 16.95 -13.43
C THR A 151 3.22 17.85 -12.20
N LEU A 152 3.02 19.14 -12.39
CA LEU A 152 2.68 20.09 -11.32
C LEU A 152 1.15 20.19 -11.24
N ILE A 153 0.60 20.03 -10.05
CA ILE A 153 -0.85 20.10 -9.84
C ILE A 153 -1.15 21.17 -8.80
N THR A 154 -2.03 22.10 -9.15
CA THR A 154 -2.43 23.18 -8.23
C THR A 154 -3.42 22.66 -7.20
N GLY A 155 -3.18 23.00 -5.93
CA GLY A 155 -4.05 22.64 -4.81
C GLY A 155 -3.30 22.07 -3.61
N TYR A 156 -4.05 21.53 -2.66
CA TYR A 156 -3.53 20.88 -1.46
C TYR A 156 -3.23 19.40 -1.72
N VAL A 157 -2.05 18.96 -1.33
CA VAL A 157 -1.50 17.63 -1.68
C VAL A 157 -2.41 16.46 -1.30
N THR A 158 -3.05 16.50 -0.13
CA THR A 158 -3.90 15.39 0.33
C THR A 158 -5.17 15.26 -0.50
N ASP A 159 -5.78 16.40 -0.88
CA ASP A 159 -6.95 16.41 -1.77
C ASP A 159 -6.56 15.89 -3.14
N ILE A 160 -5.44 16.37 -3.69
CA ILE A 160 -4.92 15.92 -4.99
C ILE A 160 -4.67 14.40 -5.00
N ILE A 161 -4.01 13.83 -3.98
CA ILE A 161 -3.75 12.39 -3.88
C ILE A 161 -5.07 11.61 -3.84
N THR A 162 -6.05 12.12 -3.11
CA THR A 162 -7.39 11.53 -3.02
C THR A 162 -8.08 11.53 -4.37
N ASP A 163 -8.10 12.67 -5.06
CA ASP A 163 -8.72 12.81 -6.38
C ASP A 163 -8.04 11.93 -7.44
N LEU A 164 -6.71 11.86 -7.43
CA LEU A 164 -5.94 10.96 -8.31
C LEU A 164 -6.32 9.50 -8.08
N THR A 165 -6.45 9.10 -6.82
CA THR A 165 -6.84 7.74 -6.43
C THR A 165 -8.27 7.43 -6.88
N LEU A 166 -9.22 8.32 -6.60
CA LEU A 166 -10.62 8.16 -7.00
C LEU A 166 -10.78 8.14 -8.54
N ASN A 167 -10.03 8.98 -9.24
CA ASN A 167 -10.03 8.99 -10.70
C ASN A 167 -9.47 7.69 -11.29
N TRP A 168 -8.42 7.14 -10.68
CA TRP A 168 -7.87 5.86 -11.09
C TRP A 168 -8.88 4.72 -10.89
N PHE A 169 -9.55 4.67 -9.75
CA PHE A 169 -10.60 3.68 -9.50
C PHE A 169 -11.76 3.76 -10.49
N LYS A 170 -12.15 4.96 -10.90
CA LYS A 170 -13.27 5.16 -11.82
C LYS A 170 -12.92 4.86 -13.29
N ASN A 171 -11.72 5.22 -13.72
CA ASN A 171 -11.40 5.35 -15.14
C ASN A 171 -10.28 4.47 -15.66
N LYS A 172 -9.45 3.91 -14.78
CA LYS A 172 -8.25 3.18 -15.20
C LYS A 172 -8.15 1.75 -14.65
N ARG A 173 -8.88 1.45 -13.59
CA ARG A 173 -8.89 0.12 -13.01
C ARG A 173 -9.67 -0.83 -13.93
N ASP A 174 -9.07 -1.97 -14.26
CA ASP A 174 -9.78 -3.08 -14.90
C ASP A 174 -10.85 -3.63 -13.95
N LYS A 175 -12.01 -3.99 -14.48
CA LYS A 175 -13.16 -4.44 -13.67
C LYS A 175 -13.07 -5.92 -13.37
#